data_4c793ac91f722ac5449c979c79c3801a
#
_entry.id   4c793ac91f722ac5449c979c79c3801a
#
_cell.length_a   1.000
_cell.length_b   1.000
_cell.length_c   1.000
_cell.angle_alpha   90.00
_cell.angle_beta   90.00
_cell.angle_gamma   90.00
#
_symmetry.space_group_name_H-M   'P 1'
#
loop_
_entity.id
_entity.type
_entity.pdbx_description
1 polymer ?
#
loop_
_entity_poly.entity_id
_entity_poly.type
_entity_poly.pdbx_seq_one_letter_code
_entity_poly.pdbx_strand_id
1 'polypeptide(L)'
;MARMIKFSTGIVGEIKHNLREFKDGICPTNMEVDPARKGDNYSLLRRGKTALEIEGYRKKIEAECFHYNRKNLVHVNEIICTLPNDCPPTQEHAFFQESLNYIASTLPMGERCIILAEVHADEGHVSKDEKTIVNGAKHLHVMYVPAVRDTKHEGFEYKLCSDALTRRSMLQQWHPSYQAWIDKAGITATVASGVTSGKGVSVKAMKEISKVTGLSLEEIQSLKIENERLQDKLREKEQELLIVNQKLHEITTSQQIVKPSWGEHTWENDRLY
;
A
#
# COMPACT_ATOMS: atom_id res chain seq x y z
N MET A 1 -0.45 0.71 7.78
CA MET A 1 -0.49 0.32 6.33
C MET A 1 0.92 0.45 5.78
N ALA A 2 1.37 -0.46 4.89
CA ALA A 2 2.71 -0.36 4.31
C ALA A 2 2.63 0.15 2.85
N ARG A 3 3.59 1.00 2.46
CA ARG A 3 3.75 1.57 1.12
C ARG A 3 5.15 1.27 0.60
N MET A 4 5.28 1.00 -0.70
CA MET A 4 6.56 0.74 -1.34
C MET A 4 6.88 1.79 -2.41
N ILE A 5 8.13 2.25 -2.44
CA ILE A 5 8.65 3.25 -3.38
C ILE A 5 9.91 2.69 -4.03
N LYS A 6 10.19 3.09 -5.28
CA LYS A 6 11.37 2.66 -6.07
C LYS A 6 12.19 3.88 -6.47
N PHE A 7 13.50 3.80 -6.29
CA PHE A 7 14.44 4.86 -6.65
C PHE A 7 15.46 4.38 -7.70
N SER A 8 15.44 5.03 -8.85
CA SER A 8 16.48 4.91 -9.88
C SER A 8 17.45 6.09 -9.85
N THR A 9 17.07 7.19 -9.22
CA THR A 9 17.86 8.44 -9.04
C THR A 9 17.46 9.11 -7.73
N GLY A 10 18.18 10.16 -7.33
CA GLY A 10 17.82 10.97 -6.16
C GLY A 10 18.06 10.33 -4.79
N ILE A 11 18.72 9.17 -4.74
CA ILE A 11 18.88 8.32 -3.54
C ILE A 11 19.53 9.08 -2.38
N VAL A 12 20.58 9.84 -2.64
CA VAL A 12 21.27 10.63 -1.58
C VAL A 12 20.32 11.68 -0.97
N GLY A 13 19.46 12.28 -1.80
CA GLY A 13 18.45 13.23 -1.33
C GLY A 13 17.44 12.57 -0.38
N GLU A 14 17.00 11.36 -0.72
CA GLU A 14 16.08 10.58 0.10
C GLU A 14 16.73 10.09 1.40
N ILE A 15 17.99 9.62 1.34
CA ILE A 15 18.75 9.29 2.56
C ILE A 15 18.88 10.52 3.46
N LYS A 16 19.17 11.71 2.92
CA LYS A 16 19.21 12.97 3.70
C LYS A 16 17.84 13.30 4.32
N HIS A 17 16.76 13.08 3.56
CA HIS A 17 15.41 13.25 4.08
C HIS A 17 15.18 12.35 5.30
N ASN A 18 15.48 11.07 5.17
CA ASN A 18 15.28 10.08 6.23
C ASN A 18 16.18 10.33 7.46
N LEU A 19 17.39 10.82 7.25
CA LEU A 19 18.32 11.20 8.34
C LEU A 19 18.03 12.59 8.93
N ARG A 20 17.10 13.37 8.35
CA ARG A 20 16.91 14.79 8.70
C ARG A 20 18.20 15.60 8.57
N GLU A 21 19.05 15.28 7.56
CA GLU A 21 20.23 16.04 7.21
C GLU A 21 19.87 17.24 6.33
N PHE A 22 19.21 18.24 6.91
CA PHE A 22 18.84 19.46 6.22
C PHE A 22 19.71 20.63 6.66
N LYS A 23 19.97 21.53 5.71
CA LYS A 23 20.55 22.81 6.02
C LYS A 23 19.54 23.62 6.84
N ASP A 24 19.99 24.18 7.95
CA ASP A 24 19.17 25.00 8.88
C ASP A 24 17.93 24.24 9.46
N GLY A 25 17.92 22.91 9.43
CA GLY A 25 16.84 22.06 9.97
C GLY A 25 15.54 22.09 9.16
N ILE A 26 15.51 22.78 8.02
CA ILE A 26 14.31 22.91 7.18
C ILE A 26 14.32 21.85 6.09
N CYS A 27 13.27 21.02 6.03
CA CYS A 27 13.10 20.06 4.94
C CYS A 27 12.63 20.79 3.67
N PRO A 28 13.41 20.80 2.57
CA PRO A 28 13.06 21.55 1.37
C PRO A 28 11.88 20.95 0.59
N THR A 29 11.56 19.68 0.84
CA THR A 29 10.53 18.91 0.11
C THR A 29 9.29 18.59 0.93
N ASN A 30 9.37 18.72 2.25
CA ASN A 30 8.25 18.44 3.15
C ASN A 30 8.19 19.49 4.28
N MET A 31 7.32 20.47 4.13
CA MET A 31 7.12 21.52 5.12
C MET A 31 6.36 21.04 6.37
N GLU A 32 5.94 19.79 6.40
CA GLU A 32 5.23 19.18 7.52
C GLU A 32 6.18 18.57 8.57
N VAL A 33 7.48 18.60 8.32
CA VAL A 33 8.50 18.20 9.29
C VAL A 33 8.65 19.33 10.33
N ASP A 34 8.43 18.99 11.60
CA ASP A 34 8.65 19.89 12.73
C ASP A 34 10.09 19.76 13.24
N PRO A 35 10.94 20.78 13.00
CA PRO A 35 12.34 20.73 13.43
C PRO A 35 12.52 20.58 14.94
N ALA A 36 11.55 21.09 15.74
CA ALA A 36 11.59 21.01 17.20
C ALA A 36 11.42 19.56 17.71
N ARG A 37 10.78 18.70 16.91
CA ARG A 37 10.51 17.30 17.23
C ARG A 37 11.50 16.32 16.61
N LYS A 38 12.53 16.79 15.95
CA LYS A 38 13.58 15.95 15.37
C LYS A 38 14.15 14.93 16.37
N GLY A 39 14.20 15.27 17.65
CA GLY A 39 14.66 14.39 18.74
C GLY A 39 13.74 13.22 19.03
N ASP A 40 12.50 13.23 18.54
CA ASP A 40 11.53 12.12 18.70
C ASP A 40 11.79 10.98 17.70
N ASN A 41 12.57 11.25 16.64
CA ASN A 41 12.98 10.26 15.65
C ASN A 41 14.06 9.35 16.18
N TYR A 42 14.05 8.10 15.75
CA TYR A 42 15.09 7.15 16.13
C TYR A 42 15.41 6.13 15.04
N SER A 43 16.61 5.57 15.12
CA SER A 43 17.10 4.58 14.17
C SER A 43 16.98 3.17 14.71
N LEU A 44 16.48 2.26 13.89
CA LEU A 44 16.55 0.82 14.17
C LEU A 44 17.77 0.19 13.50
N LEU A 45 18.17 0.71 12.33
CA LEU A 45 19.33 0.26 11.60
C LEU A 45 19.90 1.40 10.76
N ARG A 46 21.22 1.58 10.79
CA ARG A 46 21.92 2.58 9.98
C ARG A 46 23.30 2.08 9.56
N ARG A 47 23.58 2.10 8.28
CA ARG A 47 24.88 1.63 7.71
C ARG A 47 25.91 2.74 7.55
N GLY A 48 25.72 3.87 8.20
CA GLY A 48 26.63 5.02 8.20
C GLY A 48 26.07 6.15 9.05
N LYS A 49 26.89 7.11 9.43
CA LYS A 49 26.48 8.29 10.22
C LYS A 49 25.91 9.40 9.33
N THR A 50 26.34 9.46 8.08
CA THR A 50 25.96 10.48 7.09
C THR A 50 25.34 9.84 5.86
N ALA A 51 24.58 10.63 5.09
CA ALA A 51 24.00 10.15 3.84
C ALA A 51 25.04 9.66 2.84
N LEU A 52 26.24 10.25 2.83
CA LEU A 52 27.32 9.82 1.94
C LEU A 52 27.93 8.48 2.36
N GLU A 53 28.06 8.22 3.64
CA GLU A 53 28.52 6.93 4.16
C GLU A 53 27.52 5.80 3.84
N ILE A 54 26.23 6.07 4.03
CA ILE A 54 25.16 5.13 3.68
C ILE A 54 25.12 4.85 2.17
N GLU A 55 25.28 5.89 1.35
CA GLU A 55 25.40 5.74 -0.11
C GLU A 55 26.65 4.93 -0.49
N GLY A 56 27.76 5.11 0.22
CA GLY A 56 28.97 4.28 0.06
C GLY A 56 28.68 2.81 0.35
N TYR A 57 27.96 2.51 1.45
CA TYR A 57 27.53 1.15 1.77
C TYR A 57 26.60 0.57 0.70
N ARG A 58 25.59 1.34 0.26
CA ARG A 58 24.69 0.95 -0.83
C ARG A 58 25.47 0.52 -2.09
N LYS A 59 26.41 1.35 -2.54
CA LYS A 59 27.26 1.05 -3.70
C LYS A 59 28.09 -0.21 -3.52
N LYS A 60 28.57 -0.47 -2.30
CA LYS A 60 29.29 -1.71 -1.98
C LYS A 60 28.40 -2.93 -2.16
N ILE A 61 27.17 -2.90 -1.64
CA ILE A 61 26.20 -4.01 -1.82
C ILE A 61 25.82 -4.17 -3.30
N GLU A 62 25.62 -3.06 -4.01
CA GLU A 62 25.30 -3.09 -5.44
C GLU A 62 26.41 -3.71 -6.28
N ALA A 63 27.68 -3.43 -5.95
CA ALA A 63 28.84 -3.99 -6.65
C ALA A 63 28.96 -5.53 -6.50
N GLU A 64 28.34 -6.11 -5.48
CA GLU A 64 28.26 -7.56 -5.30
C GLU A 64 27.12 -8.21 -6.12
N CYS A 65 26.31 -7.40 -6.81
CA CYS A 65 25.14 -7.85 -7.55
C CYS A 65 25.37 -7.67 -9.05
N PHE A 66 25.00 -8.67 -9.82
CA PHE A 66 24.87 -8.48 -11.28
C PHE A 66 23.76 -7.47 -11.59
N HIS A 67 23.99 -6.59 -12.55
CA HIS A 67 22.96 -5.69 -13.07
C HIS A 67 23.20 -5.31 -14.52
N TYR A 68 22.10 -5.13 -15.25
CA TYR A 68 22.18 -4.60 -16.60
C TYR A 68 22.38 -3.09 -16.55
N ASN A 69 23.20 -2.54 -17.41
CA ASN A 69 23.33 -1.11 -17.57
C ASN A 69 22.07 -0.53 -18.25
N ARG A 70 21.07 -0.16 -17.44
CA ARG A 70 19.80 0.39 -17.89
C ARG A 70 19.58 1.76 -17.27
N LYS A 71 19.08 2.71 -18.05
CA LYS A 71 18.78 4.08 -17.59
C LYS A 71 17.74 4.10 -16.44
N ASN A 72 16.84 3.12 -16.41
CA ASN A 72 15.77 3.00 -15.41
C ASN A 72 16.03 1.88 -14.37
N LEU A 73 17.31 1.52 -14.16
CA LEU A 73 17.66 0.56 -13.10
C LEU A 73 17.21 1.09 -11.74
N VAL A 74 16.50 0.27 -10.99
CA VAL A 74 16.11 0.59 -9.62
C VAL A 74 17.25 0.16 -8.70
N HIS A 75 17.87 1.12 -8.03
CA HIS A 75 19.01 0.91 -7.14
C HIS A 75 18.57 0.71 -5.68
N VAL A 76 17.46 1.31 -5.28
CA VAL A 76 16.92 1.23 -3.93
C VAL A 76 15.41 1.09 -3.98
N ASN A 77 14.87 0.22 -3.14
CA ASN A 77 13.47 0.24 -2.75
C ASN A 77 13.35 0.79 -1.34
N GLU A 78 12.22 1.43 -1.05
CA GLU A 78 11.85 1.87 0.28
C GLU A 78 10.48 1.29 0.63
N ILE A 79 10.36 0.79 1.86
CA ILE A 79 9.08 0.41 2.46
C ILE A 79 8.81 1.37 3.61
N ILE A 80 7.62 1.97 3.61
CA ILE A 80 7.15 2.83 4.69
C ILE A 80 6.06 2.09 5.44
N CYS A 81 6.28 1.81 6.73
CA CYS A 81 5.32 1.17 7.62
C CYS A 81 4.77 2.20 8.60
N THR A 82 3.51 2.59 8.44
CA THR A 82 2.82 3.52 9.35
C THR A 82 2.32 2.77 10.57
N LEU A 83 2.51 3.37 11.75
CA LEU A 83 1.97 2.84 13.03
C LEU A 83 0.45 2.81 12.96
N PRO A 84 -0.19 1.64 13.16
CA PRO A 84 -1.65 1.57 13.23
C PRO A 84 -2.21 2.26 14.47
N ASN A 85 -3.40 2.85 14.35
CA ASN A 85 -4.05 3.57 15.45
C ASN A 85 -4.43 2.65 16.63
N ASP A 86 -4.62 1.36 16.38
CA ASP A 86 -4.92 0.35 17.39
C ASP A 86 -3.69 -0.22 18.09
N CYS A 87 -2.47 0.19 17.69
CA CYS A 87 -1.24 -0.21 18.35
C CYS A 87 -1.05 0.56 19.67
N PRO A 88 -1.01 -0.13 20.83
CA PRO A 88 -0.77 0.54 22.10
C PRO A 88 0.60 1.24 22.13
N PRO A 89 0.72 2.42 22.77
CA PRO A 89 1.99 3.14 22.88
C PRO A 89 3.13 2.30 23.51
N THR A 90 2.79 1.37 24.38
CA THR A 90 3.76 0.45 25.02
C THR A 90 4.34 -0.57 24.05
N GLN A 91 3.67 -0.83 22.92
CA GLN A 91 4.10 -1.79 21.89
C GLN A 91 4.69 -1.11 20.64
N GLU A 92 4.70 0.22 20.57
CA GLU A 92 5.15 0.98 19.41
C GLU A 92 6.56 0.58 18.95
N HIS A 93 7.54 0.58 19.86
CA HIS A 93 8.93 0.23 19.51
C HIS A 93 9.02 -1.22 19.03
N ALA A 94 8.33 -2.14 19.71
CA ALA A 94 8.26 -3.55 19.30
C ALA A 94 7.63 -3.70 17.91
N PHE A 95 6.56 -2.94 17.63
CA PHE A 95 5.92 -2.93 16.31
C PHE A 95 6.90 -2.55 15.20
N PHE A 96 7.65 -1.46 15.35
CA PHE A 96 8.61 -1.04 14.34
C PHE A 96 9.80 -2.00 14.22
N GLN A 97 10.28 -2.56 15.33
CA GLN A 97 11.34 -3.57 15.31
C GLN A 97 10.89 -4.83 14.57
N GLU A 98 9.69 -5.34 14.86
CA GLU A 98 9.14 -6.52 14.19
C GLU A 98 8.78 -6.24 12.72
N SER A 99 8.41 -5.02 12.38
CA SER A 99 8.25 -4.58 10.99
C SER A 99 9.57 -4.68 10.22
N LEU A 100 10.66 -4.21 10.81
CA LEU A 100 12.00 -4.34 10.23
C LEU A 100 12.42 -5.81 10.09
N ASN A 101 12.20 -6.62 11.11
CA ASN A 101 12.51 -8.05 11.12
C ASN A 101 11.73 -8.79 10.02
N TYR A 102 10.43 -8.49 9.88
CA TYR A 102 9.61 -9.04 8.81
C TYR A 102 10.16 -8.65 7.43
N ILE A 103 10.44 -7.37 7.20
CA ILE A 103 11.01 -6.90 5.93
C ILE A 103 12.32 -7.65 5.63
N ALA A 104 13.23 -7.70 6.59
CA ALA A 104 14.50 -8.41 6.44
C ALA A 104 14.30 -9.90 6.09
N SER A 105 13.31 -10.55 6.68
CA SER A 105 12.99 -11.97 6.40
C SER A 105 12.47 -12.21 4.99
N THR A 106 11.89 -11.21 4.34
CA THR A 106 11.38 -11.29 2.95
C THR A 106 12.45 -11.02 1.89
N LEU A 107 13.60 -10.51 2.30
CA LEU A 107 14.69 -10.16 1.38
C LEU A 107 15.71 -11.31 1.26
N PRO A 108 16.07 -11.72 0.03
CA PRO A 108 17.03 -12.83 -0.18
C PRO A 108 18.43 -12.61 0.41
N MET A 109 18.85 -11.35 0.59
CA MET A 109 20.08 -10.97 1.30
C MET A 109 19.85 -10.70 2.79
N GLY A 110 18.61 -10.79 3.27
CA GLY A 110 18.25 -10.47 4.64
C GLY A 110 18.54 -9.01 4.99
N GLU A 111 18.89 -8.78 6.25
CA GLU A 111 19.23 -7.45 6.78
C GLU A 111 20.43 -6.79 6.08
N ARG A 112 21.33 -7.58 5.48
CA ARG A 112 22.55 -7.09 4.84
C ARG A 112 22.27 -6.10 3.71
N CYS A 113 21.19 -6.27 2.93
CA CYS A 113 20.85 -5.33 1.87
C CYS A 113 20.08 -4.10 2.36
N ILE A 114 19.69 -4.05 3.64
CA ILE A 114 19.05 -2.88 4.24
C ILE A 114 20.14 -1.85 4.56
N ILE A 115 19.97 -0.64 4.02
CA ILE A 115 20.95 0.45 4.18
C ILE A 115 20.57 1.40 5.31
N LEU A 116 19.26 1.48 5.64
CA LEU A 116 18.71 2.45 6.57
C LEU A 116 17.32 1.98 7.04
N ALA A 117 17.04 2.13 8.34
CA ALA A 117 15.70 1.95 8.92
C ALA A 117 15.50 3.02 10.01
N GLU A 118 14.71 4.06 9.68
CA GLU A 118 14.48 5.23 10.54
C GLU A 118 13.01 5.37 10.88
N VAL A 119 12.71 5.61 12.14
CA VAL A 119 11.35 5.92 12.60
C VAL A 119 11.21 7.43 12.70
N HIS A 120 10.22 7.96 11.98
CA HIS A 120 9.84 9.36 12.00
C HIS A 120 8.62 9.59 12.90
N ALA A 121 8.79 10.49 13.85
CA ALA A 121 7.74 10.97 14.76
C ALA A 121 7.56 12.50 14.68
N ASP A 122 8.33 13.16 13.83
CA ASP A 122 8.40 14.62 13.68
C ASP A 122 7.57 15.18 12.51
N GLU A 123 6.83 14.32 11.80
CA GLU A 123 5.94 14.77 10.74
C GLU A 123 4.53 15.04 11.25
N GLY A 124 3.89 16.07 10.70
CA GLY A 124 2.54 16.45 11.05
C GLY A 124 1.77 16.93 9.84
N HIS A 125 0.64 17.57 10.09
CA HIS A 125 -0.10 18.34 9.11
C HIS A 125 -0.54 19.65 9.77
N VAL A 126 -0.65 20.68 8.96
CA VAL A 126 -1.10 22.00 9.47
C VAL A 126 -2.58 21.87 9.83
N SER A 127 -2.96 22.31 11.03
CA SER A 127 -4.35 22.32 11.49
C SER A 127 -5.22 23.26 10.63
N LYS A 128 -6.55 23.14 10.75
CA LYS A 128 -7.52 23.96 9.99
C LYS A 128 -7.38 25.46 10.21
N ASP A 129 -6.86 25.86 11.36
CA ASP A 129 -6.60 27.26 11.72
C ASP A 129 -5.25 27.77 11.17
N GLU A 130 -4.51 26.94 10.43
CA GLU A 130 -3.17 27.21 9.85
C GLU A 130 -2.11 27.66 10.89
N LYS A 131 -2.38 27.45 12.18
CA LYS A 131 -1.53 27.95 13.28
C LYS A 131 -0.77 26.86 14.01
N THR A 132 -1.27 25.62 13.97
CA THR A 132 -0.67 24.52 14.73
C THR A 132 -0.39 23.33 13.82
N ILE A 133 0.73 22.65 14.08
CA ILE A 133 1.04 21.37 13.42
C ILE A 133 0.41 20.26 14.27
N VAL A 134 -0.53 19.53 13.70
CA VAL A 134 -1.09 18.32 14.31
C VAL A 134 -0.18 17.16 13.99
N ASN A 135 0.18 16.37 15.01
CA ASN A 135 1.06 15.21 14.83
C ASN A 135 0.50 14.22 13.83
N GLY A 136 1.31 13.89 12.84
CA GLY A 136 1.04 12.79 11.92
C GLY A 136 1.28 11.43 12.58
N ALA A 137 0.82 10.37 11.91
CA ALA A 137 1.10 9.03 12.37
C ALA A 137 2.61 8.73 12.24
N LYS A 138 3.22 8.21 13.31
CA LYS A 138 4.59 7.75 13.28
C LYS A 138 4.77 6.66 12.22
N HIS A 139 5.92 6.63 11.57
CA HIS A 139 6.16 5.67 10.51
C HIS A 139 7.64 5.32 10.39
N LEU A 140 7.88 4.07 10.00
CA LEU A 140 9.21 3.52 9.76
C LEU A 140 9.52 3.56 8.28
N HIS A 141 10.65 4.13 7.91
CA HIS A 141 11.26 4.07 6.60
C HIS A 141 12.32 2.97 6.56
N VAL A 142 12.19 2.00 5.67
CA VAL A 142 13.21 0.96 5.44
C VAL A 142 13.69 1.03 4.00
N MET A 143 14.91 1.50 3.80
CA MET A 143 15.56 1.55 2.49
C MET A 143 16.48 0.35 2.29
N TYR A 144 16.38 -0.32 1.13
CA TYR A 144 17.20 -1.49 0.84
C TYR A 144 17.56 -1.62 -0.64
N VAL A 145 18.70 -2.25 -0.91
CA VAL A 145 19.13 -2.65 -2.26
C VAL A 145 18.30 -3.85 -2.71
N PRO A 146 17.59 -3.79 -3.87
CA PRO A 146 16.70 -4.86 -4.32
C PRO A 146 17.45 -6.05 -4.91
N ALA A 147 18.29 -6.69 -4.10
CA ALA A 147 19.11 -7.83 -4.46
C ALA A 147 18.30 -9.12 -4.36
N VAL A 148 18.24 -9.90 -5.44
CA VAL A 148 17.61 -11.22 -5.50
C VAL A 148 18.64 -12.26 -5.90
N ARG A 149 18.42 -13.55 -5.53
CA ARG A 149 19.31 -14.65 -5.95
C ARG A 149 19.45 -14.67 -7.46
N ASP A 150 20.69 -14.79 -7.91
CA ASP A 150 21.01 -14.97 -9.31
C ASP A 150 21.50 -16.41 -9.57
N THR A 151 20.95 -17.03 -10.60
CA THR A 151 21.32 -18.39 -11.04
C THR A 151 21.82 -18.41 -12.48
N LYS A 152 21.96 -17.23 -13.11
CA LYS A 152 22.23 -17.14 -14.55
C LYS A 152 23.59 -16.53 -14.90
N HIS A 153 24.13 -15.69 -14.03
CA HIS A 153 25.35 -14.95 -14.33
C HIS A 153 26.50 -15.46 -13.46
N GLU A 154 27.51 -16.01 -14.13
CA GLU A 154 28.68 -16.54 -13.46
C GLU A 154 29.40 -15.44 -12.66
N GLY A 155 29.91 -15.79 -11.48
CA GLY A 155 30.61 -14.87 -10.59
C GLY A 155 29.71 -14.00 -9.69
N PHE A 156 28.36 -14.09 -9.84
CA PHE A 156 27.44 -13.33 -9.00
C PHE A 156 26.43 -14.26 -8.30
N GLU A 157 26.32 -14.14 -6.98
CA GLU A 157 25.29 -14.84 -6.20
C GLU A 157 23.95 -14.08 -6.23
N TYR A 158 23.99 -12.77 -6.46
CA TYR A 158 22.83 -11.89 -6.48
C TYR A 158 22.79 -11.02 -7.72
N LYS A 159 21.59 -10.54 -8.04
CA LYS A 159 21.36 -9.52 -9.08
C LYS A 159 20.38 -8.47 -8.61
N LEU A 160 20.44 -7.26 -9.15
CA LEU A 160 19.46 -6.21 -8.91
C LEU A 160 18.18 -6.49 -9.70
N CYS A 161 17.06 -6.68 -8.99
CA CYS A 161 15.76 -6.88 -9.60
C CYS A 161 14.62 -6.46 -8.67
N SER A 162 14.30 -5.17 -8.66
CA SER A 162 13.19 -4.62 -7.88
C SER A 162 11.85 -5.30 -8.21
N ASP A 163 11.58 -5.57 -9.50
CA ASP A 163 10.29 -6.14 -9.92
C ASP A 163 10.05 -7.55 -9.37
N ALA A 164 11.11 -8.33 -9.12
CA ALA A 164 10.95 -9.65 -8.49
C ALA A 164 10.42 -9.55 -7.05
N LEU A 165 10.73 -8.45 -6.34
CA LEU A 165 10.30 -8.19 -4.96
C LEU A 165 8.99 -7.40 -4.88
N THR A 166 8.58 -6.73 -5.97
CA THR A 166 7.47 -5.77 -5.95
C THR A 166 6.36 -6.11 -6.93
N ARG A 167 6.40 -7.27 -7.58
CA ARG A 167 5.34 -7.70 -8.48
C ARG A 167 4.03 -7.92 -7.73
N ARG A 168 2.90 -7.72 -8.43
CA ARG A 168 1.55 -7.79 -7.86
C ARG A 168 1.30 -9.05 -7.01
N SER A 169 1.73 -10.22 -7.48
CA SER A 169 1.57 -11.48 -6.73
C SER A 169 2.30 -11.48 -5.39
N MET A 170 3.48 -10.85 -5.31
CA MET A 170 4.22 -10.71 -4.04
C MET A 170 3.50 -9.74 -3.10
N LEU A 171 3.05 -8.61 -3.63
CA LEU A 171 2.36 -7.59 -2.82
C LEU A 171 1.01 -8.09 -2.28
N GLN A 172 0.29 -8.92 -3.03
CA GLN A 172 -0.96 -9.54 -2.56
C GLN A 172 -0.77 -10.44 -1.35
N GLN A 173 0.36 -11.14 -1.28
CA GLN A 173 0.69 -12.01 -0.15
C GLN A 173 1.38 -11.26 0.99
N TRP A 174 2.02 -10.14 0.70
CA TRP A 174 2.86 -9.42 1.64
C TRP A 174 2.09 -8.91 2.86
N HIS A 175 0.93 -8.25 2.66
CA HIS A 175 0.15 -7.71 3.78
C HIS A 175 -0.45 -8.79 4.69
N PRO A 176 -1.08 -9.88 4.17
CA PRO A 176 -1.54 -10.98 5.03
C PRO A 176 -0.41 -11.64 5.82
N SER A 177 0.75 -11.86 5.18
CA SER A 177 1.91 -12.46 5.85
C SER A 177 2.51 -11.52 6.90
N TYR A 178 2.50 -10.21 6.63
CA TYR A 178 2.94 -9.20 7.58
C TYR A 178 2.00 -9.14 8.80
N GLN A 179 0.68 -9.20 8.61
CA GLN A 179 -0.27 -9.29 9.71
C GLN A 179 0.01 -10.53 10.56
N ALA A 180 0.12 -11.71 9.94
CA ALA A 180 0.42 -12.95 10.65
C ALA A 180 1.74 -12.90 11.45
N TRP A 181 2.74 -12.17 10.95
CA TRP A 181 4.00 -11.95 11.67
C TRP A 181 3.80 -11.08 12.92
N ILE A 182 3.08 -9.97 12.79
CA ILE A 182 2.76 -9.05 13.89
C ILE A 182 1.91 -9.76 14.96
N ASP A 183 0.90 -10.53 14.53
CA ASP A 183 0.07 -11.33 15.45
C ASP A 183 0.91 -12.38 16.21
N LYS A 184 1.83 -13.07 15.52
CA LYS A 184 2.74 -14.04 16.13
C LYS A 184 3.68 -13.41 17.16
N ALA A 185 4.07 -12.16 16.95
CA ALA A 185 4.86 -11.39 17.90
C ALA A 185 4.05 -10.90 19.13
N GLY A 186 2.76 -11.14 19.17
CA GLY A 186 1.87 -10.70 20.26
C GLY A 186 1.61 -9.19 20.27
N ILE A 187 1.76 -8.53 19.11
CA ILE A 187 1.58 -7.08 18.98
C ILE A 187 0.15 -6.81 18.50
N THR A 188 -0.55 -5.96 19.24
CA THR A 188 -1.90 -5.50 18.88
C THR A 188 -1.78 -4.38 17.85
N ALA A 189 -1.86 -4.73 16.56
CA ALA A 189 -1.76 -3.76 15.47
C ALA A 189 -2.40 -4.33 14.19
N THR A 190 -3.35 -3.63 13.60
CA THR A 190 -4.00 -4.02 12.34
C THR A 190 -3.25 -3.39 11.14
N VAL A 191 -2.39 -4.19 10.51
CA VAL A 191 -1.60 -3.76 9.32
C VAL A 191 -2.26 -4.13 7.99
N ALA A 192 -3.12 -5.16 7.98
CA ALA A 192 -3.88 -5.60 6.81
C ALA A 192 -5.35 -5.22 6.97
N SER A 193 -5.73 -4.05 6.45
CA SER A 193 -7.12 -3.56 6.52
C SER A 193 -8.09 -4.30 5.58
N GLY A 194 -7.62 -5.27 4.80
CA GLY A 194 -8.43 -5.96 3.77
C GLY A 194 -8.78 -5.10 2.56
N VAL A 195 -8.44 -3.82 2.59
CA VAL A 195 -8.73 -2.87 1.50
C VAL A 195 -7.56 -2.83 0.53
N THR A 196 -7.74 -3.45 -0.63
CA THR A 196 -6.81 -3.29 -1.75
C THR A 196 -7.14 -2.00 -2.48
N SER A 197 -6.27 -1.01 -2.41
CA SER A 197 -6.45 0.25 -3.12
C SER A 197 -6.27 0.03 -4.64
N GLY A 198 -7.32 -0.36 -5.33
CA GLY A 198 -7.30 -0.49 -6.79
C GLY A 198 -7.13 0.85 -7.52
N LYS A 199 -7.61 1.94 -6.93
CA LYS A 199 -7.46 3.33 -7.41
C LYS A 199 -7.30 4.25 -6.20
N GLY A 200 -6.16 4.15 -5.50
CA GLY A 200 -5.91 4.96 -4.31
C GLY A 200 -5.87 6.45 -4.62
N VAL A 201 -6.65 7.24 -3.91
CA VAL A 201 -6.44 8.69 -3.86
C VAL A 201 -5.07 8.93 -3.24
N SER A 202 -4.21 9.70 -3.90
CA SER A 202 -2.88 9.99 -3.37
C SER A 202 -3.00 10.80 -2.05
N VAL A 203 -2.02 10.68 -1.17
CA VAL A 203 -1.98 11.49 0.07
C VAL A 203 -2.10 12.98 -0.25
N LYS A 204 -1.47 13.45 -1.34
CA LYS A 204 -1.60 14.84 -1.81
C LYS A 204 -3.06 15.19 -2.12
N ALA A 205 -3.78 14.32 -2.86
CA ALA A 205 -5.18 14.57 -3.16
C ALA A 205 -6.07 14.48 -1.91
N MET A 206 -5.79 13.59 -0.96
CA MET A 206 -6.50 13.55 0.33
C MET A 206 -6.28 14.82 1.13
N LYS A 207 -5.06 15.39 1.14
CA LYS A 207 -4.77 16.67 1.78
C LYS A 207 -5.52 17.83 1.13
N GLU A 208 -5.62 17.85 -0.20
CA GLU A 208 -6.43 18.88 -0.90
C GLU A 208 -7.93 18.73 -0.58
N ILE A 209 -8.46 17.52 -0.51
CA ILE A 209 -9.84 17.24 -0.09
C ILE A 209 -10.04 17.72 1.36
N SER A 210 -9.12 17.42 2.27
CA SER A 210 -9.15 17.86 3.67
C SER A 210 -9.23 19.38 3.79
N LYS A 211 -8.42 20.10 3.00
CA LYS A 211 -8.46 21.58 2.97
C LYS A 211 -9.84 22.12 2.55
N VAL A 212 -10.45 21.49 1.54
CA VAL A 212 -11.74 21.95 1.00
C VAL A 212 -12.90 21.56 1.91
N THR A 213 -12.90 20.33 2.43
CA THR A 213 -14.04 19.76 3.18
C THR A 213 -13.94 20.03 4.68
N GLY A 214 -12.74 20.32 5.17
CA GLY A 214 -12.46 20.43 6.59
C GLY A 214 -12.46 19.09 7.34
N LEU A 215 -12.55 17.96 6.66
CA LEU A 215 -12.44 16.63 7.25
C LEU A 215 -10.98 16.26 7.51
N SER A 216 -10.72 15.50 8.56
CA SER A 216 -9.39 14.92 8.80
C SER A 216 -9.04 13.89 7.72
N LEU A 217 -7.75 13.58 7.56
CA LEU A 217 -7.31 12.53 6.63
C LEU A 217 -7.88 11.15 6.99
N GLU A 218 -8.06 10.89 8.28
CA GLU A 218 -8.65 9.66 8.82
C GLU A 218 -10.13 9.54 8.48
N GLU A 219 -10.90 10.63 8.65
CA GLU A 219 -12.30 10.68 8.24
C GLU A 219 -12.46 10.48 6.72
N ILE A 220 -11.62 11.13 5.91
CA ILE A 220 -11.61 10.95 4.46
C ILE A 220 -11.29 9.51 4.09
N GLN A 221 -10.33 8.90 4.76
CA GLN A 221 -9.95 7.50 4.53
C GLN A 221 -11.07 6.53 4.94
N SER A 222 -11.71 6.77 6.08
CA SER A 222 -12.86 5.97 6.57
C SER A 222 -14.05 6.06 5.62
N LEU A 223 -14.39 7.26 5.16
CA LEU A 223 -15.47 7.46 4.17
C LEU A 223 -15.16 6.78 2.84
N LYS A 224 -13.88 6.79 2.42
CA LYS A 224 -13.46 6.09 1.21
C LYS A 224 -13.64 4.57 1.34
N ILE A 225 -13.22 3.99 2.46
CA ILE A 225 -13.36 2.56 2.75
C ILE A 225 -14.84 2.17 2.73
N GLU A 226 -15.70 2.95 3.38
CA GLU A 226 -17.14 2.67 3.42
C GLU A 226 -17.77 2.83 2.01
N ASN A 227 -17.34 3.79 1.23
CA ASN A 227 -17.80 3.95 -0.15
C ASN A 227 -17.42 2.74 -1.02
N GLU A 228 -16.19 2.25 -0.93
CA GLU A 228 -15.72 1.03 -1.63
C GLU A 228 -16.56 -0.19 -1.22
N ARG A 229 -16.82 -0.36 0.08
CA ARG A 229 -17.69 -1.44 0.61
C ARG A 229 -19.13 -1.35 0.08
N LEU A 230 -19.70 -0.15 0.02
CA LEU A 230 -21.05 0.05 -0.52
C LEU A 230 -21.11 -0.22 -2.03
N GLN A 231 -20.06 0.15 -2.78
CA GLN A 231 -19.95 -0.17 -4.20
C GLN A 231 -19.85 -1.67 -4.46
N ASP A 232 -19.12 -2.42 -3.62
CA ASP A 232 -19.05 -3.88 -3.72
C ASP A 232 -20.42 -4.51 -3.47
N LYS A 233 -21.13 -4.09 -2.40
CA LYS A 233 -22.49 -4.54 -2.12
C LYS A 233 -23.47 -4.20 -3.24
N LEU A 234 -23.32 -3.03 -3.86
CA LEU A 234 -24.16 -2.64 -4.99
C LEU A 234 -23.93 -3.59 -6.17
N ARG A 235 -22.67 -3.91 -6.50
CA ARG A 235 -22.35 -4.87 -7.57
C ARG A 235 -22.90 -6.27 -7.30
N GLU A 236 -22.85 -6.75 -6.06
CA GLU A 236 -23.47 -8.01 -5.67
C GLU A 236 -24.98 -8.00 -5.91
N LYS A 237 -25.67 -6.92 -5.50
CA LYS A 237 -27.10 -6.77 -5.71
C LYS A 237 -27.49 -6.63 -7.18
N GLU A 238 -26.70 -5.97 -7.98
CA GLU A 238 -26.89 -5.89 -9.44
C GLU A 238 -26.76 -7.28 -10.09
N GLN A 239 -25.83 -8.12 -9.63
CA GLN A 239 -25.70 -9.50 -10.11
C GLN A 239 -26.88 -10.36 -9.70
N GLU A 240 -27.34 -10.28 -8.42
CA GLU A 240 -28.54 -10.97 -7.95
C GLU A 240 -29.77 -10.57 -8.78
N LEU A 241 -29.94 -9.26 -9.04
CA LEU A 241 -31.04 -8.75 -9.85
C LEU A 241 -31.00 -9.28 -11.28
N LEU A 242 -29.80 -9.37 -11.88
CA LEU A 242 -29.64 -9.94 -13.22
C LEU A 242 -30.10 -11.41 -13.27
N ILE A 243 -29.72 -12.21 -12.27
CA ILE A 243 -30.13 -13.62 -12.16
C ILE A 243 -31.65 -13.74 -12.00
N VAL A 244 -32.26 -12.89 -11.16
CA VAL A 244 -33.71 -12.88 -10.96
C VAL A 244 -34.44 -12.50 -12.25
N ASN A 245 -33.95 -11.50 -12.96
CA ASN A 245 -34.55 -11.09 -14.25
C ASN A 245 -34.42 -12.17 -15.33
N GLN A 246 -33.31 -12.92 -15.37
CA GLN A 246 -33.16 -14.06 -16.27
C GLN A 246 -34.18 -15.14 -15.96
N LYS A 247 -34.34 -15.54 -14.68
CA LYS A 247 -35.33 -16.51 -14.25
C LYS A 247 -36.76 -16.07 -14.55
N LEU A 248 -37.08 -14.79 -14.34
CA LEU A 248 -38.39 -14.24 -14.65
C LEU A 248 -38.67 -14.31 -16.17
N HIS A 249 -37.67 -14.01 -16.99
CA HIS A 249 -37.79 -14.13 -18.44
C HIS A 249 -38.03 -15.58 -18.90
N GLU A 250 -37.31 -16.54 -18.32
CA GLU A 250 -37.51 -17.99 -18.58
C GLU A 250 -38.95 -18.44 -18.24
N ILE A 251 -39.45 -18.03 -17.07
CA ILE A 251 -40.83 -18.36 -16.63
C ILE A 251 -41.86 -17.74 -17.57
N THR A 252 -41.69 -16.47 -17.95
CA THR A 252 -42.63 -15.76 -18.82
C THR A 252 -42.65 -16.37 -20.22
N THR A 253 -41.49 -16.77 -20.74
CA THR A 253 -41.36 -17.45 -22.01
C THR A 253 -41.99 -18.84 -22.00
N SER A 254 -41.80 -19.58 -20.92
CA SER A 254 -42.39 -20.91 -20.72
C SER A 254 -43.93 -20.85 -20.61
N GLN A 255 -44.49 -19.80 -20.01
CA GLN A 255 -45.94 -19.60 -19.95
C GLN A 255 -46.59 -19.19 -21.27
N GLN A 256 -45.85 -18.56 -22.17
CA GLN A 256 -46.35 -18.22 -23.53
C GLN A 256 -46.47 -19.46 -24.43
N ILE A 257 -45.80 -20.56 -24.14
CA ILE A 257 -45.87 -21.80 -24.92
C ILE A 257 -47.15 -22.61 -24.63
N VAL A 258 -47.84 -22.33 -23.52
CA VAL A 258 -49.09 -23.01 -23.12
C VAL A 258 -50.31 -22.14 -23.44
N LYS A 259 -50.49 -21.69 -24.67
CA LYS A 259 -51.79 -21.29 -25.16
C LYS A 259 -52.50 -22.53 -25.69
N PRO A 260 -53.70 -22.94 -25.13
CA PRO A 260 -54.46 -24.00 -25.72
C PRO A 260 -54.93 -23.53 -27.09
N SER A 261 -54.66 -24.30 -28.11
CA SER A 261 -55.31 -24.13 -29.40
C SER A 261 -56.80 -24.52 -29.24
N TRP A 262 -57.62 -23.56 -28.88
CA TRP A 262 -59.07 -23.70 -29.07
C TRP A 262 -59.33 -23.73 -30.57
N GLY A 263 -59.64 -24.90 -31.07
CA GLY A 263 -60.08 -25.07 -32.45
C GLY A 263 -61.24 -24.14 -32.77
N GLU A 264 -61.12 -23.40 -33.83
CA GLU A 264 -62.21 -22.66 -34.44
C GLU A 264 -63.30 -23.71 -34.84
N HIS A 265 -64.35 -23.86 -34.03
CA HIS A 265 -65.57 -24.49 -34.50
C HIS A 265 -66.30 -23.48 -35.37
N THR A 266 -66.15 -23.66 -36.70
CA THR A 266 -67.01 -23.05 -37.69
C THR A 266 -68.44 -23.64 -37.55
N TRP A 267 -69.35 -22.81 -37.08
CA TRP A 267 -70.79 -23.14 -37.18
C TRP A 267 -71.21 -22.83 -38.63
N GLU A 268 -71.28 -23.90 -39.44
CA GLU A 268 -72.02 -23.84 -40.70
C GLU A 268 -73.50 -23.75 -40.39
N ASN A 269 -74.14 -22.70 -40.90
CA ASN A 269 -75.59 -22.50 -40.97
C ASN A 269 -76.20 -23.56 -41.85
N ASP A 270 -76.83 -24.59 -41.35
CA ASP A 270 -77.86 -25.31 -42.10
C ASP A 270 -79.21 -24.64 -41.87
N ARG A 271 -79.61 -23.84 -42.82
CA ARG A 271 -81.05 -23.56 -43.10
C ARG A 271 -81.55 -24.71 -43.91
N LEU A 272 -82.52 -25.40 -43.42
CA LEU A 272 -83.53 -26.02 -44.29
C LEU A 272 -84.85 -26.18 -43.51
N TYR A 273 -85.89 -25.50 -44.13
CA TYR A 273 -87.36 -25.68 -44.02
C TYR A 273 -88.01 -25.58 -42.66
#